data_51600599976973d7789ce021e0b8c12c
#
_entry.id   51600599976973d7789ce021e0b8c12c
#
_cell.length_a   1.000
_cell.length_b   1.000
_cell.length_c   1.000
_cell.angle_alpha   90.00
_cell.angle_beta   90.00
_cell.angle_gamma   90.00
#
_symmetry.space_group_name_H-M   'P 1'
#
loop_
_entity.id
_entity.type
_entity.pdbx_description
1 polymer ?
#
loop_
_entity_poly.entity_id
_entity_poly.type
_entity_poly.pdbx_seq_one_letter_code
_entity_poly.pdbx_strand_id
1 'polypeptide(L)'
;VSKLRRQQGLHANPWTSFPRLIASIDWAKQEEGLRLLRDALPPRIKHPRKFDLLVIDEAHNVAPTVSSYTIESLRTKLVRMIAPHFQHKLFLTATPHNGYTESFTALLELLDDQRFARNADPNEAQLARVMIRRLKSELVDADGNKIYPIRRLAILPIESSEDEKSAQDLLKSYIEEREQNDRE
;
A
#
# COMPACT_ATOMS: atom_id res chain seq x y z
N VAL A 1 -19.60 2.64 -13.32
CA VAL A 1 -20.59 1.55 -13.24
C VAL A 1 -21.86 1.91 -14.02
N SER A 2 -22.49 3.06 -13.78
CA SER A 2 -23.76 3.46 -14.42
C SER A 2 -23.69 3.48 -15.96
N LYS A 3 -22.59 3.98 -16.54
CA LYS A 3 -22.40 3.94 -18.01
C LYS A 3 -22.30 2.51 -18.54
N LEU A 4 -21.59 1.63 -17.84
CA LEU A 4 -21.46 0.22 -18.20
C LEU A 4 -22.82 -0.48 -18.17
N ARG A 5 -23.61 -0.26 -17.12
CA ARG A 5 -24.96 -0.83 -16.99
C ARG A 5 -25.93 -0.37 -18.05
N ARG A 6 -25.82 0.88 -18.51
CA ARG A 6 -26.61 1.39 -19.65
C ARG A 6 -26.27 0.69 -20.96
N GLN A 7 -25.01 0.28 -21.15
CA GLN A 7 -24.53 -0.36 -22.38
C GLN A 7 -24.72 -1.87 -22.39
N GLN A 8 -24.53 -2.55 -21.26
CA GLN A 8 -24.47 -4.00 -21.15
C GLN A 8 -25.55 -4.61 -20.27
N GLY A 9 -26.49 -3.79 -19.76
CA GLY A 9 -27.57 -4.24 -18.89
C GLY A 9 -27.27 -4.06 -17.40
N LEU A 10 -28.33 -4.16 -16.58
CA LEU A 10 -28.29 -3.88 -15.13
C LEU A 10 -27.34 -4.79 -14.33
N HIS A 11 -27.08 -5.99 -14.84
CA HIS A 11 -26.21 -6.97 -14.20
C HIS A 11 -24.72 -6.82 -14.57
N ALA A 12 -24.40 -5.86 -15.44
CA ALA A 12 -23.02 -5.63 -15.84
C ALA A 12 -22.14 -5.27 -14.64
N ASN A 13 -21.04 -6.01 -14.51
CA ASN A 13 -20.07 -5.87 -13.43
C ASN A 13 -18.69 -5.56 -14.03
N PRO A 14 -18.06 -4.41 -13.70
CA PRO A 14 -16.79 -4.02 -14.30
C PRO A 14 -15.68 -5.06 -14.07
N TRP A 15 -15.72 -5.79 -12.96
CA TRP A 15 -14.71 -6.81 -12.63
C TRP A 15 -14.77 -8.05 -13.54
N THR A 16 -15.86 -8.25 -14.24
CA THR A 16 -16.04 -9.40 -15.13
C THR A 16 -16.31 -9.00 -16.59
N SER A 17 -16.67 -7.73 -16.83
CA SER A 17 -16.97 -7.23 -18.17
C SER A 17 -15.73 -6.93 -19.02
N PHE A 18 -14.58 -6.78 -18.39
CA PHE A 18 -13.34 -6.42 -19.09
C PHE A 18 -12.21 -7.40 -18.77
N PRO A 19 -11.44 -7.81 -19.79
CA PRO A 19 -10.27 -8.70 -19.57
C PRO A 19 -9.13 -7.97 -18.87
N ARG A 20 -9.09 -6.65 -18.93
CA ARG A 20 -8.15 -5.77 -18.25
C ARG A 20 -8.89 -4.58 -17.67
N LEU A 21 -8.67 -4.32 -16.39
CA LEU A 21 -9.33 -3.26 -15.65
C LEU A 21 -8.32 -2.49 -14.80
N ILE A 22 -8.38 -1.17 -14.87
CA ILE A 22 -7.70 -0.27 -13.94
C ILE A 22 -8.76 0.33 -13.04
N ALA A 23 -8.59 0.19 -11.73
CA ALA A 23 -9.52 0.72 -10.75
C ALA A 23 -8.77 1.47 -9.64
N SER A 24 -9.35 2.58 -9.16
CA SER A 24 -8.86 3.22 -7.94
C SER A 24 -9.13 2.34 -6.73
N ILE A 25 -8.12 2.13 -5.91
CA ILE A 25 -8.26 1.38 -4.65
C ILE A 25 -9.25 2.08 -3.70
N ASP A 26 -9.32 3.41 -3.77
CA ASP A 26 -10.24 4.20 -2.95
C ASP A 26 -11.70 4.01 -3.36
N TRP A 27 -11.96 3.79 -4.64
CA TRP A 27 -13.29 3.38 -5.11
C TRP A 27 -13.56 1.90 -4.78
N ALA A 28 -12.59 1.01 -5.02
CA ALA A 28 -12.76 -0.42 -4.84
C ALA A 28 -13.07 -0.81 -3.38
N LYS A 29 -12.55 -0.05 -2.40
CA LYS A 29 -12.82 -0.26 -0.97
C LYS A 29 -14.17 0.26 -0.48
N GLN A 30 -14.88 1.08 -1.29
CA GLN A 30 -16.21 1.59 -0.96
C GLN A 30 -17.27 0.50 -1.12
N GLU A 31 -18.43 0.71 -0.52
CA GLU A 31 -19.51 -0.28 -0.46
C GLU A 31 -19.90 -0.83 -1.83
N GLU A 32 -20.12 0.05 -2.84
CA GLU A 32 -20.48 -0.39 -4.19
C GLU A 32 -19.35 -1.19 -4.85
N GLY A 33 -18.09 -0.70 -4.77
CA GLY A 33 -16.93 -1.39 -5.31
C GLY A 33 -16.73 -2.77 -4.69
N LEU A 34 -16.81 -2.86 -3.37
CA LEU A 34 -16.69 -4.11 -2.62
C LEU A 34 -17.82 -5.10 -2.95
N ARG A 35 -19.06 -4.62 -3.06
CA ARG A 35 -20.21 -5.46 -3.40
C ARG A 35 -20.02 -6.09 -4.79
N LEU A 36 -19.73 -5.26 -5.80
CA LEU A 36 -19.48 -5.73 -7.17
C LEU A 36 -18.30 -6.70 -7.24
N LEU A 37 -17.26 -6.47 -6.44
CA LEU A 37 -16.11 -7.35 -6.37
C LEU A 37 -16.47 -8.69 -5.74
N ARG A 38 -17.20 -8.70 -4.62
CA ARG A 38 -17.68 -9.94 -3.99
C ARG A 38 -18.58 -10.75 -4.92
N ASP A 39 -19.43 -10.08 -5.68
CA ASP A 39 -20.28 -10.73 -6.69
C ASP A 39 -19.46 -11.38 -7.81
N ALA A 40 -18.27 -10.85 -8.11
CA ALA A 40 -17.36 -11.38 -9.11
C ALA A 40 -16.46 -12.52 -8.61
N LEU A 41 -16.20 -12.57 -7.29
CA LEU A 41 -15.32 -13.57 -6.67
C LEU A 41 -16.06 -14.87 -6.36
N PRO A 42 -15.44 -16.03 -6.57
CA PRO A 42 -16.01 -17.29 -6.12
C PRO A 42 -15.99 -17.33 -4.57
N PRO A 43 -16.99 -18.00 -3.93
CA PRO A 43 -17.10 -18.08 -2.47
C PRO A 43 -15.94 -18.83 -1.81
N ARG A 44 -15.22 -19.63 -2.58
CA ARG A 44 -14.01 -20.35 -2.16
C ARG A 44 -12.92 -20.16 -3.19
N ILE A 45 -11.67 -20.13 -2.72
CA ILE A 45 -10.51 -20.10 -3.60
C ILE A 45 -10.46 -21.40 -4.40
N LYS A 46 -10.40 -21.28 -5.74
CA LYS A 46 -10.36 -22.42 -6.66
C LYS A 46 -9.12 -22.33 -7.56
N HIS A 47 -8.69 -23.45 -8.09
CA HIS A 47 -7.70 -23.55 -9.17
C HIS A 47 -8.38 -23.96 -10.48
N PRO A 48 -8.05 -23.34 -11.63
CA PRO A 48 -7.21 -22.14 -11.75
C PRO A 48 -7.83 -20.95 -11.02
N ARG A 49 -7.01 -19.96 -10.64
CA ARG A 49 -7.49 -18.75 -9.96
C ARG A 49 -8.46 -17.98 -10.87
N LYS A 50 -9.33 -17.18 -10.24
CA LYS A 50 -10.36 -16.40 -10.97
C LYS A 50 -9.75 -15.36 -11.90
N PHE A 51 -8.64 -14.77 -11.48
CA PHE A 51 -7.94 -13.73 -12.21
C PHE A 51 -6.47 -14.10 -12.39
N ASP A 52 -5.87 -13.65 -13.51
CA ASP A 52 -4.49 -13.98 -13.84
C ASP A 52 -3.50 -13.11 -13.05
N LEU A 53 -3.64 -11.80 -13.08
CA LEU A 53 -2.65 -10.86 -12.55
C LEU A 53 -3.30 -9.72 -11.76
N LEU A 54 -2.82 -9.52 -10.54
CA LEU A 54 -3.06 -8.34 -9.71
C LEU A 54 -1.83 -7.44 -9.74
N VAL A 55 -2.00 -6.20 -10.19
CA VAL A 55 -0.97 -5.16 -10.07
C VAL A 55 -1.45 -4.13 -9.06
N ILE A 56 -0.64 -3.85 -8.05
CA ILE A 56 -0.90 -2.79 -7.06
C ILE A 56 0.23 -1.77 -7.19
N ASP A 57 -0.15 -0.57 -7.64
CA ASP A 57 0.75 0.57 -7.65
C ASP A 57 0.74 1.26 -6.28
N GLU A 58 1.89 1.86 -5.90
CA GLU A 58 2.12 2.44 -4.57
C GLU A 58 1.73 1.47 -3.44
N ALA A 59 2.18 0.23 -3.54
CA ALA A 59 1.80 -0.88 -2.66
C ALA A 59 2.06 -0.60 -1.17
N HIS A 60 2.95 0.34 -0.82
CA HIS A 60 3.15 0.77 0.56
C HIS A 60 1.86 1.31 1.22
N ASN A 61 0.91 1.82 0.42
CA ASN A 61 -0.39 2.31 0.92
C ASN A 61 -1.35 1.20 1.38
N VAL A 62 -1.05 -0.06 1.03
CA VAL A 62 -1.84 -1.22 1.45
C VAL A 62 -1.16 -2.03 2.55
N ALA A 63 0.04 -1.65 2.94
CA ALA A 63 0.71 -2.24 4.09
C ALA A 63 -0.09 -1.96 5.37
N PRO A 64 -0.25 -2.94 6.27
CA PRO A 64 -0.86 -2.71 7.57
C PRO A 64 -0.10 -1.68 8.39
N THR A 65 -0.82 -0.92 9.20
CA THR A 65 -0.21 -0.02 10.20
C THR A 65 0.33 -0.81 11.39
N VAL A 66 1.37 -0.28 12.02
CA VAL A 66 2.29 -0.97 12.95
C VAL A 66 1.74 -1.21 14.35
N SER A 67 0.56 -0.74 14.71
CA SER A 67 0.08 -0.89 16.09
C SER A 67 -0.82 -2.11 16.24
N SER A 68 -0.54 -2.94 17.23
CA SER A 68 -1.39 -4.07 17.66
C SER A 68 -2.82 -3.65 18.03
N TYR A 69 -3.03 -2.37 18.27
CA TYR A 69 -4.34 -1.77 18.56
C TYR A 69 -4.95 -0.98 17.40
N THR A 70 -4.25 -0.88 16.26
CA THR A 70 -4.75 -0.09 15.13
C THR A 70 -5.69 -0.95 14.27
N ILE A 71 -6.88 -0.42 14.00
CA ILE A 71 -7.82 -1.03 13.06
C ILE A 71 -7.16 -1.09 11.67
N GLU A 72 -7.06 -2.29 11.11
CA GLU A 72 -6.52 -2.50 9.77
C GLU A 72 -7.24 -1.63 8.75
N SER A 73 -6.48 -0.95 7.89
CA SER A 73 -7.05 -0.02 6.92
C SER A 73 -8.00 -0.74 5.95
N LEU A 74 -9.00 -0.04 5.44
CA LEU A 74 -9.92 -0.61 4.44
C LEU A 74 -9.18 -1.02 3.15
N ARG A 75 -8.07 -0.36 2.81
CA ARG A 75 -7.22 -0.72 1.66
C ARG A 75 -6.54 -2.07 1.90
N THR A 76 -5.98 -2.27 3.08
CA THR A 76 -5.33 -3.54 3.46
C THR A 76 -6.33 -4.68 3.47
N LYS A 77 -7.51 -4.47 4.09
CA LYS A 77 -8.59 -5.47 4.12
C LYS A 77 -9.05 -5.86 2.72
N LEU A 78 -9.20 -4.88 1.82
CA LEU A 78 -9.54 -5.13 0.43
C LEU A 78 -8.50 -6.03 -0.24
N VAL A 79 -7.20 -5.67 -0.16
CA VAL A 79 -6.14 -6.43 -0.82
C VAL A 79 -6.04 -7.83 -0.22
N ARG A 80 -6.12 -7.99 1.09
CA ARG A 80 -6.14 -9.30 1.75
C ARG A 80 -7.29 -10.19 1.26
N MET A 81 -8.45 -9.60 1.02
CA MET A 81 -9.62 -10.33 0.51
C MET A 81 -9.41 -10.79 -0.94
N ILE A 82 -8.84 -9.94 -1.80
CA ILE A 82 -8.77 -10.24 -3.23
C ILE A 82 -7.51 -11.00 -3.66
N ALA A 83 -6.36 -10.74 -3.03
CA ALA A 83 -5.06 -11.29 -3.44
C ALA A 83 -5.06 -12.82 -3.63
N PRO A 84 -5.74 -13.62 -2.79
CA PRO A 84 -5.81 -15.07 -2.97
C PRO A 84 -6.51 -15.54 -4.24
N HIS A 85 -7.32 -14.67 -4.89
CA HIS A 85 -8.05 -15.00 -6.11
C HIS A 85 -7.27 -14.72 -7.40
N PHE A 86 -6.04 -14.22 -7.28
CA PHE A 86 -5.14 -13.96 -8.40
C PHE A 86 -4.04 -14.99 -8.49
N GLN A 87 -3.72 -15.41 -9.74
CA GLN A 87 -2.64 -16.36 -10.00
C GLN A 87 -1.27 -15.72 -9.76
N HIS A 88 -1.10 -14.50 -10.24
CA HIS A 88 0.13 -13.72 -10.10
C HIS A 88 -0.16 -12.38 -9.40
N LYS A 89 0.82 -11.89 -8.67
CA LYS A 89 0.75 -10.61 -7.97
C LYS A 89 2.01 -9.81 -8.24
N LEU A 90 1.84 -8.53 -8.57
CA LEU A 90 2.93 -7.58 -8.79
C LEU A 90 2.66 -6.33 -7.95
N PHE A 91 3.52 -6.08 -7.00
CA PHE A 91 3.46 -4.89 -6.14
C PHE A 91 4.54 -3.92 -6.53
N LEU A 92 4.16 -2.69 -6.88
CA LEU A 92 5.05 -1.62 -7.27
C LEU A 92 5.11 -0.58 -6.15
N THR A 93 6.31 -0.21 -5.74
CA THR A 93 6.49 0.84 -4.73
C THR A 93 7.90 1.41 -4.77
N ALA A 94 8.04 2.72 -4.57
CA ALA A 94 9.34 3.35 -4.35
C ALA A 94 9.88 3.13 -2.93
N THR A 95 8.99 2.86 -1.97
CA THR A 95 9.30 2.77 -0.53
C THR A 95 8.68 1.49 0.07
N PRO A 96 9.24 0.30 -0.22
CA PRO A 96 8.69 -0.96 0.29
C PRO A 96 8.75 -1.04 1.82
N HIS A 97 9.69 -0.31 2.42
CA HIS A 97 9.92 -0.25 3.86
C HIS A 97 9.73 1.20 4.34
N ASN A 98 8.74 1.44 5.16
CA ASN A 98 8.41 2.76 5.73
C ASN A 98 9.09 3.02 7.08
N GLY A 99 10.15 2.28 7.41
CA GLY A 99 10.84 2.31 8.70
C GLY A 99 10.37 1.24 9.69
N TYR A 100 9.26 0.56 9.41
CA TYR A 100 8.71 -0.48 10.28
C TYR A 100 8.79 -1.85 9.62
N THR A 101 9.49 -2.78 10.24
CA THR A 101 9.66 -4.16 9.75
C THR A 101 8.32 -4.88 9.60
N GLU A 102 7.39 -4.64 10.52
CA GLU A 102 6.05 -5.24 10.50
C GLU A 102 5.26 -4.89 9.23
N SER A 103 5.30 -3.64 8.79
CA SER A 103 4.61 -3.21 7.57
C SER A 103 5.21 -3.86 6.33
N PHE A 104 6.54 -4.00 6.28
CA PHE A 104 7.24 -4.63 5.19
C PHE A 104 6.94 -6.14 5.13
N THR A 105 7.06 -6.85 6.25
CA THR A 105 6.78 -8.29 6.31
C THR A 105 5.32 -8.62 6.01
N ALA A 106 4.39 -7.75 6.43
CA ALA A 106 2.99 -7.90 6.09
C ALA A 106 2.70 -7.66 4.60
N LEU A 107 3.46 -6.78 3.93
CA LEU A 107 3.37 -6.60 2.48
C LEU A 107 3.89 -7.83 1.74
N LEU A 108 4.98 -8.45 2.22
CA LEU A 108 5.50 -9.70 1.69
C LEU A 108 4.51 -10.87 1.90
N GLU A 109 3.85 -10.96 3.05
CA GLU A 109 2.80 -11.94 3.34
C GLU A 109 1.63 -11.79 2.35
N LEU A 110 1.18 -10.57 2.05
CA LEU A 110 0.16 -10.33 1.03
C LEU A 110 0.59 -10.76 -0.37
N LEU A 111 1.88 -10.65 -0.68
CA LEU A 111 2.44 -11.07 -1.95
C LEU A 111 2.51 -12.60 -2.06
N ASP A 112 3.07 -13.27 -1.04
CA ASP A 112 3.26 -14.73 -1.01
C ASP A 112 3.23 -15.24 0.45
N ASP A 113 2.05 -15.66 0.91
CA ASP A 113 1.77 -16.16 2.25
C ASP A 113 2.36 -17.56 2.53
N GLN A 114 2.79 -18.24 1.49
CA GLN A 114 3.47 -19.55 1.63
C GLN A 114 4.96 -19.37 1.96
N ARG A 115 5.53 -18.25 1.59
CA ARG A 115 6.97 -17.97 1.71
C ARG A 115 7.29 -17.00 2.83
N PHE A 116 6.38 -16.07 3.11
CA PHE A 116 6.60 -14.99 4.06
C PHE A 116 5.49 -14.95 5.11
N ALA A 117 5.88 -14.66 6.34
CA ALA A 117 4.96 -14.45 7.45
C ALA A 117 5.19 -13.06 8.06
N ARG A 118 4.13 -12.46 8.58
CA ARG A 118 4.21 -11.18 9.29
C ARG A 118 5.11 -11.32 10.52
N ASN A 119 5.88 -10.28 10.81
CA ASN A 119 6.81 -10.19 11.94
C ASN A 119 7.95 -11.22 11.92
N ALA A 120 8.13 -11.95 10.82
CA ALA A 120 9.28 -12.81 10.62
C ALA A 120 10.27 -12.14 9.68
N ASP A 121 11.53 -12.03 10.09
CA ASP A 121 12.57 -11.46 9.25
C ASP A 121 12.76 -12.30 7.99
N PRO A 122 12.59 -11.71 6.81
CA PRO A 122 12.70 -12.48 5.58
C PRO A 122 14.17 -12.82 5.29
N ASN A 123 14.40 -14.05 4.83
CA ASN A 123 15.70 -14.49 4.37
C ASN A 123 16.06 -13.75 3.05
N GLU A 124 17.30 -13.25 2.94
CA GLU A 124 17.78 -12.54 1.75
C GLU A 124 17.65 -13.35 0.45
N ALA A 125 17.92 -14.66 0.49
CA ALA A 125 17.78 -15.53 -0.67
C ALA A 125 16.32 -15.70 -1.11
N GLN A 126 15.37 -15.65 -0.18
CA GLN A 126 13.93 -15.65 -0.47
C GLN A 126 13.48 -14.30 -1.04
N LEU A 127 13.97 -13.18 -0.49
CA LEU A 127 13.71 -11.84 -0.99
C LEU A 127 14.20 -11.65 -2.42
N ALA A 128 15.41 -12.08 -2.73
CA ALA A 128 16.01 -11.98 -4.06
C ALA A 128 15.17 -12.67 -5.16
N ARG A 129 14.33 -13.64 -4.80
CA ARG A 129 13.45 -14.35 -5.75
C ARG A 129 12.15 -13.61 -6.08
N VAL A 130 11.71 -12.71 -5.20
CA VAL A 130 10.41 -12.04 -5.30
C VAL A 130 10.51 -10.53 -5.40
N MET A 131 11.68 -9.95 -5.08
CA MET A 131 11.87 -8.51 -5.05
C MET A 131 13.00 -8.06 -5.96
N ILE A 132 12.71 -7.07 -6.80
CA ILE A 132 13.72 -6.35 -7.59
C ILE A 132 13.77 -4.92 -7.05
N ARG A 133 14.93 -4.50 -6.56
CA ARG A 133 15.17 -3.14 -6.07
C ARG A 133 16.27 -2.49 -6.89
N ARG A 134 16.06 -1.23 -7.26
CA ARG A 134 17.07 -0.37 -7.93
C ARG A 134 17.13 0.95 -7.19
N LEU A 135 18.27 1.29 -6.68
CA LEU A 135 18.52 2.61 -6.07
C LEU A 135 19.03 3.58 -7.12
N LYS A 136 18.62 4.84 -7.05
CA LYS A 136 19.13 5.91 -7.96
C LYS A 136 20.65 6.03 -7.90
N SER A 137 21.27 5.77 -6.74
CA SER A 137 22.71 5.78 -6.53
C SER A 137 23.47 4.66 -7.26
N GLU A 138 22.77 3.59 -7.65
CA GLU A 138 23.32 2.40 -8.31
C GLU A 138 23.16 2.45 -9.83
N LEU A 139 22.34 3.39 -10.34
CA LEU A 139 22.07 3.49 -11.76
C LEU A 139 23.20 4.26 -12.46
N VAL A 140 23.80 3.59 -13.44
CA VAL A 140 24.88 4.11 -14.28
C VAL A 140 24.46 4.01 -15.75
N ASP A 141 25.03 4.90 -16.58
CA ASP A 141 24.89 4.83 -18.04
C ASP A 141 25.81 3.75 -18.65
N ALA A 142 25.82 3.65 -19.98
CA ALA A 142 26.64 2.67 -20.70
C ALA A 142 28.15 2.89 -20.49
N ASP A 143 28.55 4.09 -20.13
CA ASP A 143 29.96 4.50 -19.90
C ASP A 143 30.35 4.36 -18.41
N GLY A 144 29.44 3.92 -17.55
CA GLY A 144 29.67 3.74 -16.09
C GLY A 144 29.49 5.00 -15.26
N ASN A 145 29.02 6.11 -15.83
CA ASN A 145 28.76 7.34 -15.09
C ASN A 145 27.41 7.29 -14.39
N LYS A 146 27.31 7.92 -13.21
CA LYS A 146 26.04 8.01 -12.50
C LYS A 146 25.01 8.83 -13.27
N ILE A 147 23.84 8.24 -13.52
CA ILE A 147 22.73 8.89 -14.23
C ILE A 147 22.11 10.00 -13.37
N TYR A 148 22.08 9.81 -12.05
CA TYR A 148 21.47 10.75 -11.13
C TYR A 148 22.51 11.50 -10.31
N PRO A 149 22.33 12.82 -10.10
CA PRO A 149 23.22 13.62 -9.25
C PRO A 149 23.17 13.14 -7.79
N ILE A 150 24.25 13.37 -7.07
CA ILE A 150 24.32 13.11 -5.62
C ILE A 150 23.41 14.11 -4.92
N ARG A 151 22.47 13.59 -4.12
CA ARG A 151 21.60 14.42 -3.28
C ARG A 151 22.43 15.09 -2.20
N ARG A 152 22.41 16.41 -2.16
CA ARG A 152 22.95 17.21 -1.04
C ARG A 152 21.78 17.75 -0.23
N LEU A 153 21.80 17.51 1.07
CA LEU A 153 20.84 18.08 2.00
C LEU A 153 21.50 19.24 2.73
N ALA A 154 20.89 20.41 2.66
CA ALA A 154 21.29 21.58 3.45
C ALA A 154 20.11 21.95 4.35
N ILE A 155 20.34 22.06 5.64
CA ILE A 155 19.37 22.58 6.60
C ILE A 155 19.52 24.08 6.64
N LEU A 156 18.49 24.80 6.22
CA LEU A 156 18.44 26.24 6.35
C LEU A 156 17.69 26.57 7.66
N PRO A 157 18.37 27.06 8.69
CA PRO A 157 17.69 27.51 9.89
C PRO A 157 16.82 28.73 9.56
N ILE A 158 15.56 28.69 9.88
CA ILE A 158 14.63 29.81 9.77
C ILE A 158 14.30 30.22 11.20
N GLU A 159 14.53 31.48 11.53
CA GLU A 159 14.10 32.05 12.80
C GLU A 159 12.60 32.30 12.74
N SER A 160 11.86 31.67 13.66
CA SER A 160 10.44 31.91 13.81
C SER A 160 10.21 33.31 14.40
N SER A 161 9.18 34.00 13.94
CA SER A 161 8.73 35.25 14.53
C SER A 161 8.25 35.03 15.98
N GLU A 162 8.14 36.09 16.77
CA GLU A 162 7.63 35.99 18.15
C GLU A 162 6.18 35.47 18.19
N ASP A 163 5.37 35.84 17.21
CA ASP A 163 3.98 35.37 17.09
C ASP A 163 3.93 33.86 16.79
N GLU A 164 4.82 33.38 15.91
CA GLU A 164 4.93 31.94 15.60
C GLU A 164 5.42 31.12 16.80
N LYS A 165 6.39 31.63 17.55
CA LYS A 165 6.86 30.99 18.80
C LYS A 165 5.74 30.91 19.82
N SER A 166 5.01 31.99 20.03
CA SER A 166 3.86 32.05 20.94
C SER A 166 2.78 31.05 20.56
N ALA A 167 2.48 30.94 19.26
CA ALA A 167 1.50 29.97 18.75
C ALA A 167 1.99 28.50 18.92
N GLN A 168 3.29 28.24 18.72
CA GLN A 168 3.88 26.93 18.98
C GLN A 168 3.84 26.53 20.44
N ASP A 169 4.13 27.46 21.35
CA ASP A 169 4.10 27.20 22.80
C ASP A 169 2.67 26.96 23.30
N LEU A 170 1.68 27.69 22.75
CA LEU A 170 0.28 27.46 23.04
C LEU A 170 -0.19 26.08 22.55
N LEU A 171 0.25 25.67 21.37
CA LEU A 171 -0.08 24.37 20.82
C LEU A 171 0.54 23.23 21.64
N LYS A 172 1.79 23.38 22.08
CA LYS A 172 2.46 22.40 22.94
C LYS A 172 1.72 22.23 24.27
N SER A 173 1.41 23.32 24.94
CA SER A 173 0.66 23.27 26.21
C SER A 173 -0.71 22.61 26.06
N TYR A 174 -1.42 22.88 24.95
CA TYR A 174 -2.69 22.23 24.65
C TYR A 174 -2.55 20.70 24.42
N ILE A 175 -1.50 20.28 23.73
CA ILE A 175 -1.23 18.84 23.50
C ILE A 175 -0.91 18.15 24.84
N GLU A 176 -0.05 18.74 25.67
CA GLU A 176 0.33 18.20 26.99
C GLU A 176 -0.88 18.09 27.92
N GLU A 177 -1.76 19.09 27.93
CA GLU A 177 -3.00 19.05 28.71
C GLU A 177 -3.94 17.93 28.24
N ARG A 178 -4.07 17.70 26.93
CA ARG A 178 -4.86 16.59 26.41
C ARG A 178 -4.28 15.23 26.72
N GLU A 179 -2.97 15.06 26.61
CA GLU A 179 -2.31 13.81 26.94
C GLU A 179 -2.41 13.46 28.44
N GLN A 180 -2.51 14.46 29.31
CA GLN A 180 -2.76 14.25 30.74
C GLN A 180 -4.20 13.81 31.01
N ASN A 181 -5.17 14.44 30.34
CA ASN A 181 -6.58 14.10 30.50
C ASN A 181 -6.95 12.73 29.91
N ASP A 182 -6.23 12.26 28.88
CA ASP A 182 -6.45 10.94 28.29
C ASP A 182 -5.81 9.78 29.12
N ARG A 183 -5.06 10.11 30.19
CA ARG A 183 -4.43 9.15 31.12
C ARG A 183 -5.16 8.98 32.44
N GLU A 184 -6.12 9.84 32.73
CA GLU A 184 -7.05 9.72 33.86
C GLU A 184 -8.36 9.01 33.43
#